data_1ddc1dd38727dcc8be250b794919cda6
#
_entry.id   1ddc1dd38727dcc8be250b794919cda6
#
_cell.length_a   1.000
_cell.length_b   1.000
_cell.length_c   1.000
_cell.angle_alpha   90.00
_cell.angle_beta   90.00
_cell.angle_gamma   90.00
#
_symmetry.space_group_name_H-M   'P 1'
#
loop_
_entity.id
_entity.type
_entity.pdbx_description
1 polymer ?
#
loop_
_entity_poly.entity_id
_entity_poly.type
_entity_poly.pdbx_seq_one_letter_code
_entity_poly.pdbx_strand_id
1 'polypeptide(L)'
;MGTAKTMTIKRPQRRTKRSAHGREAAQAPLVPAKAGTQLLLDSRLRGNERRNRGLSEDRATDAGDLNGSALYRLMAWLSPAYPIGAFSYSSGIEWAVEAGDIADAASLKRWLAVMIADGSGFCDAVFFAHAYRAVTQSDEGALRAVAELAAAFAPSKERHLETTAQGRAFLEATRAAWPTPALDCLLAIGDGGVALPVAVGVASAGHGIALAPALRAYLQAFAANLVSAGVRLIPLGQTDGQRVLAALEHVVAASAERASGIALGEVGGAAFRADIAGMRHESQHTRLFRS
;
A
#
# COMPACT_ATOMS: atom_id res chain seq x y z
N MET A 1 19.36 26.31 -64.39
CA MET A 1 17.98 26.70 -64.77
C MET A 1 17.09 25.47 -64.66
N GLY A 2 16.19 25.45 -63.69
CA GLY A 2 15.26 24.37 -63.47
C GLY A 2 14.30 24.74 -62.35
N THR A 3 13.15 25.22 -62.73
CA THR A 3 12.12 25.86 -61.91
C THR A 3 11.39 24.91 -60.99
N ALA A 4 11.34 25.21 -59.70
CA ALA A 4 10.54 24.52 -58.70
C ALA A 4 9.04 24.84 -58.87
N LYS A 5 8.19 23.82 -59.04
CA LYS A 5 6.72 23.94 -59.00
C LYS A 5 6.21 23.76 -57.58
N THR A 6 5.66 24.84 -57.06
CA THR A 6 4.93 24.88 -55.79
C THR A 6 3.54 24.26 -55.98
N MET A 7 3.25 23.18 -55.21
CA MET A 7 1.98 22.47 -55.25
C MET A 7 1.09 22.97 -54.05
N THR A 8 0.03 23.74 -54.40
CA THR A 8 -0.94 24.27 -53.45
C THR A 8 -2.03 23.26 -53.19
N ILE A 9 -2.14 22.77 -51.94
CA ILE A 9 -3.21 21.85 -51.54
C ILE A 9 -4.41 22.68 -51.01
N LYS A 10 -5.54 22.58 -51.73
CA LYS A 10 -6.83 23.17 -51.37
C LYS A 10 -7.48 22.30 -50.24
N ARG A 11 -7.85 22.96 -49.13
CA ARG A 11 -8.71 22.39 -48.07
C ARG A 11 -10.16 22.34 -48.53
N PRO A 12 -10.93 21.25 -48.26
CA PRO A 12 -12.37 21.22 -48.52
C PRO A 12 -13.15 21.92 -47.41
N GLN A 13 -14.08 22.78 -47.84
CA GLN A 13 -15.04 23.48 -46.96
C GLN A 13 -16.09 22.51 -46.42
N ARG A 14 -16.31 22.54 -45.12
CA ARG A 14 -17.39 21.80 -44.44
C ARG A 14 -18.70 22.54 -44.58
N ARG A 15 -19.65 21.95 -45.25
CA ARG A 15 -21.03 22.42 -45.45
C ARG A 15 -21.85 22.13 -44.19
N THR A 16 -22.33 23.16 -43.48
CA THR A 16 -23.29 23.08 -42.38
C THR A 16 -24.70 22.85 -42.95
N LYS A 17 -25.34 21.75 -42.60
CA LYS A 17 -26.79 21.60 -42.72
C LYS A 17 -27.41 21.75 -41.32
N ARG A 18 -28.19 22.81 -41.13
CA ARG A 18 -29.21 22.98 -40.08
C ARG A 18 -30.37 22.05 -40.43
N SER A 19 -30.87 21.27 -39.48
CA SER A 19 -32.26 20.87 -39.42
C SER A 19 -32.71 20.91 -37.96
N ALA A 20 -33.66 21.77 -37.71
CA ALA A 20 -34.41 21.88 -36.47
C ALA A 20 -35.47 20.76 -36.46
N HIS A 21 -35.54 20.02 -35.35
CA HIS A 21 -36.82 19.44 -34.91
C HIS A 21 -36.73 19.35 -33.39
N GLY A 22 -37.51 20.17 -32.73
CA GLY A 22 -37.77 20.13 -31.31
C GLY A 22 -38.56 18.86 -30.95
N ARG A 23 -38.20 18.26 -29.87
CA ARG A 23 -39.12 17.50 -29.01
C ARG A 23 -38.81 17.85 -27.57
N GLU A 24 -39.74 18.63 -26.99
CA GLU A 24 -39.87 18.81 -25.57
C GLU A 24 -40.03 17.44 -24.91
N ALA A 25 -39.10 17.07 -24.05
CA ALA A 25 -39.29 15.97 -23.10
C ALA A 25 -39.72 16.59 -21.78
N ALA A 26 -40.99 16.33 -21.44
CA ALA A 26 -41.60 16.70 -20.19
C ALA A 26 -40.84 16.15 -18.99
N GLN A 27 -40.38 17.05 -18.12
CA GLN A 27 -39.86 16.74 -16.80
C GLN A 27 -41.03 16.29 -15.91
N ALA A 28 -40.98 15.03 -15.46
CA ALA A 28 -41.84 14.55 -14.38
C ALA A 28 -41.34 15.10 -13.03
N PRO A 29 -42.25 15.52 -12.12
CA PRO A 29 -41.82 16.07 -10.83
C PRO A 29 -41.36 14.95 -9.91
N LEU A 30 -40.19 15.18 -9.26
CA LEU A 30 -39.65 14.36 -8.19
C LEU A 30 -40.59 14.44 -6.96
N VAL A 31 -41.23 13.35 -6.64
CA VAL A 31 -42.00 13.19 -5.40
C VAL A 31 -41.03 12.85 -4.26
N PRO A 32 -40.98 13.59 -3.15
CA PRO A 32 -40.14 13.22 -2.02
C PRO A 32 -40.78 12.04 -1.28
N ALA A 33 -40.03 10.94 -1.19
CA ALA A 33 -40.42 9.79 -0.37
C ALA A 33 -40.34 10.16 1.12
N LYS A 34 -41.45 10.22 1.78
CA LYS A 34 -41.55 10.25 3.25
C LYS A 34 -41.26 8.85 3.78
N ALA A 35 -40.02 8.62 4.23
CA ALA A 35 -39.69 7.47 5.06
C ALA A 35 -39.85 7.85 6.53
N GLY A 36 -41.06 7.70 7.04
CA GLY A 36 -41.32 7.69 8.47
C GLY A 36 -41.46 6.24 8.93
N THR A 37 -40.42 5.64 9.40
CA THR A 37 -40.49 4.40 10.18
C THR A 37 -39.98 4.72 11.58
N GLN A 38 -40.94 5.09 12.44
CA GLN A 38 -40.76 5.17 13.88
C GLN A 38 -40.72 3.74 14.42
N LEU A 39 -39.51 3.22 14.70
CA LEU A 39 -39.37 2.00 15.47
C LEU A 39 -39.64 2.34 16.93
N LEU A 40 -40.79 1.87 17.44
CA LEU A 40 -41.10 1.78 18.85
C LEU A 40 -40.06 0.85 19.51
N LEU A 41 -39.10 1.45 20.22
CA LEU A 41 -38.25 0.75 21.17
C LEU A 41 -39.07 0.45 22.42
N ASP A 42 -39.53 -0.77 22.49
CA ASP A 42 -40.30 -1.32 23.62
C ASP A 42 -39.38 -1.39 24.86
N SER A 43 -39.83 -0.77 25.92
CA SER A 43 -39.14 -0.64 27.21
C SER A 43 -39.21 -1.94 28.01
N ARG A 44 -38.35 -2.91 27.70
CA ARG A 44 -38.19 -4.12 28.50
C ARG A 44 -36.72 -4.41 28.81
N LEU A 45 -36.03 -3.45 29.44
CA LEU A 45 -34.74 -3.69 30.09
C LEU A 45 -34.80 -3.20 31.53
N ARG A 46 -35.71 -3.77 32.35
CA ARG A 46 -35.59 -3.78 33.78
C ARG A 46 -35.41 -5.21 34.25
N GLY A 47 -34.21 -5.53 34.72
CA GLY A 47 -33.98 -6.74 35.50
C GLY A 47 -32.78 -7.58 35.06
N ASN A 48 -31.56 -7.10 35.27
CA ASN A 48 -30.46 -7.99 35.62
C ASN A 48 -29.26 -7.24 36.27
N GLU A 49 -29.54 -6.50 37.33
CA GLU A 49 -28.50 -6.02 38.27
C GLU A 49 -28.23 -7.06 39.36
N ARG A 50 -27.85 -8.25 39.04
CA ARG A 50 -27.25 -9.19 40.01
C ARG A 50 -26.63 -10.36 39.26
N ARG A 51 -25.42 -10.17 38.76
CA ARG A 51 -24.38 -11.18 38.59
C ARG A 51 -23.15 -10.58 37.92
N ASN A 52 -22.54 -9.59 38.57
CA ASN A 52 -21.21 -9.14 38.17
C ASN A 52 -20.29 -9.26 39.40
N ARG A 53 -20.13 -10.50 39.90
CA ARG A 53 -19.03 -10.88 40.80
C ARG A 53 -18.42 -12.13 40.22
N GLY A 54 -17.22 -12.01 39.71
CA GLY A 54 -16.36 -13.15 39.39
C GLY A 54 -16.12 -13.40 37.89
N LEU A 55 -15.50 -12.46 37.19
CA LEU A 55 -14.70 -12.73 36.00
C LEU A 55 -13.63 -11.63 35.87
N SER A 56 -12.88 -11.44 36.95
CA SER A 56 -11.56 -10.83 36.91
C SER A 56 -10.56 -11.96 37.12
N GLU A 57 -10.31 -12.76 36.08
CA GLU A 57 -9.17 -13.66 36.08
C GLU A 57 -8.82 -13.99 34.64
N ASP A 58 -7.56 -13.71 34.31
CA ASP A 58 -6.78 -14.29 33.22
C ASP A 58 -7.35 -14.19 31.80
N ARG A 59 -7.40 -12.99 31.24
CA ARG A 59 -6.96 -12.83 29.86
C ARG A 59 -5.46 -12.52 29.88
N ALA A 60 -4.66 -13.53 30.06
CA ALA A 60 -3.38 -13.62 29.38
C ALA A 60 -3.74 -13.49 27.89
N THR A 61 -3.68 -12.27 27.35
CA THR A 61 -3.78 -12.02 25.92
C THR A 61 -2.64 -12.79 25.32
N ASP A 62 -2.98 -13.89 24.66
CA ASP A 62 -2.08 -14.65 23.83
C ASP A 62 -1.40 -13.62 22.91
N ALA A 63 -0.08 -13.44 23.05
CA ALA A 63 0.69 -12.36 22.44
C ALA A 63 0.69 -12.40 20.90
N GLY A 64 -0.17 -13.22 20.30
CA GLY A 64 -0.35 -13.43 18.87
C GLY A 64 -1.73 -13.06 18.30
N ASP A 65 -2.75 -12.85 19.14
CA ASP A 65 -4.11 -12.62 18.65
C ASP A 65 -4.38 -11.14 18.29
N LEU A 66 -4.94 -10.92 17.09
CA LEU A 66 -5.46 -9.62 16.66
C LEU A 66 -6.78 -9.33 17.39
N ASN A 67 -6.80 -8.31 18.25
CA ASN A 67 -8.06 -7.78 18.74
C ASN A 67 -8.80 -7.01 17.63
N GLY A 68 -10.13 -6.82 17.79
CA GLY A 68 -10.96 -6.20 16.76
C GLY A 68 -10.50 -4.79 16.35
N SER A 69 -9.95 -3.99 17.27
CA SER A 69 -9.42 -2.66 16.98
C SER A 69 -8.12 -2.70 16.19
N ALA A 70 -7.23 -3.66 16.48
CA ALA A 70 -6.00 -3.88 15.74
C ALA A 70 -6.29 -4.29 14.30
N LEU A 71 -7.21 -5.24 14.11
CA LEU A 71 -7.63 -5.67 12.77
C LEU A 71 -8.24 -4.50 11.98
N TYR A 72 -9.13 -3.72 12.59
CA TYR A 72 -9.76 -2.56 11.94
C TYR A 72 -8.71 -1.55 11.44
N ARG A 73 -7.70 -1.23 12.28
CA ARG A 73 -6.62 -0.31 11.90
C ARG A 73 -5.76 -0.85 10.78
N LEU A 74 -5.34 -2.12 10.83
CA LEU A 74 -4.56 -2.73 9.76
C LEU A 74 -5.34 -2.74 8.43
N MET A 75 -6.62 -3.06 8.45
CA MET A 75 -7.48 -3.01 7.27
C MET A 75 -7.60 -1.58 6.70
N ALA A 76 -7.68 -0.56 7.55
CA ALA A 76 -7.73 0.83 7.12
C ALA A 76 -6.38 1.29 6.54
N TRP A 77 -5.29 1.11 7.29
CA TRP A 77 -3.95 1.62 6.95
C TRP A 77 -3.34 0.95 5.72
N LEU A 78 -3.61 -0.32 5.53
CA LEU A 78 -3.06 -1.14 4.45
C LEU A 78 -4.04 -1.32 3.29
N SER A 79 -5.18 -0.64 3.33
CA SER A 79 -6.13 -0.58 2.23
C SER A 79 -5.54 0.21 1.05
N PRO A 80 -5.83 -0.18 -0.20
CA PRO A 80 -5.52 0.62 -1.38
C PRO A 80 -6.12 2.04 -1.37
N ALA A 81 -7.16 2.27 -0.55
CA ALA A 81 -7.80 3.57 -0.37
C ALA A 81 -7.05 4.48 0.62
N TYR A 82 -6.05 3.97 1.37
CA TYR A 82 -5.28 4.80 2.28
C TYR A 82 -4.45 5.83 1.49
N PRO A 83 -4.41 7.12 1.92
CA PRO A 83 -3.94 8.21 1.07
C PRO A 83 -2.40 8.30 0.98
N ILE A 84 -1.73 7.19 0.70
CA ILE A 84 -0.26 7.14 0.49
C ILE A 84 0.14 7.12 -0.99
N GLY A 85 -0.82 7.01 -1.91
CA GLY A 85 -0.57 7.02 -3.34
C GLY A 85 0.14 5.77 -3.89
N ALA A 86 0.10 4.64 -3.17
CA ALA A 86 0.80 3.40 -3.53
C ALA A 86 0.47 2.89 -4.94
N PHE A 87 -0.77 3.12 -5.43
CA PHE A 87 -1.22 2.69 -6.76
C PHE A 87 -0.43 3.32 -7.93
N SER A 88 0.33 4.39 -7.67
CA SER A 88 1.14 5.09 -8.68
C SER A 88 2.52 4.48 -8.88
N TYR A 89 2.87 3.45 -8.13
CA TYR A 89 4.20 2.86 -8.12
C TYR A 89 4.15 1.39 -8.51
N SER A 90 5.10 0.95 -9.34
CA SER A 90 5.25 -0.43 -9.81
C SER A 90 6.50 -1.13 -9.26
N SER A 91 7.40 -0.39 -8.60
CA SER A 91 8.69 -0.89 -8.12
C SER A 91 9.48 -1.61 -9.24
N GLY A 92 9.52 -1.02 -10.44
CA GLY A 92 10.24 -1.54 -11.60
C GLY A 92 9.52 -2.64 -12.40
N ILE A 93 8.31 -3.07 -12.00
CA ILE A 93 7.55 -4.10 -12.74
C ILE A 93 7.23 -3.62 -14.17
N GLU A 94 6.96 -2.33 -14.36
CA GLU A 94 6.67 -1.78 -15.68
C GLU A 94 7.83 -2.02 -16.66
N TRP A 95 9.06 -1.75 -16.23
CA TRP A 95 10.23 -2.06 -17.05
C TRP A 95 10.41 -3.57 -17.27
N ALA A 96 10.19 -4.39 -16.24
CA ALA A 96 10.31 -5.84 -16.33
C ALA A 96 9.31 -6.46 -17.32
N VAL A 97 8.11 -5.88 -17.45
CA VAL A 97 7.13 -6.26 -18.48
C VAL A 97 7.61 -5.85 -19.86
N GLU A 98 8.11 -4.63 -20.04
CA GLU A 98 8.66 -4.17 -21.34
C GLU A 98 9.87 -5.00 -21.77
N ALA A 99 10.73 -5.39 -20.82
CA ALA A 99 11.89 -6.25 -21.07
C ALA A 99 11.53 -7.72 -21.33
N GLY A 100 10.26 -8.12 -21.17
CA GLY A 100 9.79 -9.50 -21.37
C GLY A 100 10.08 -10.45 -20.19
N ASP A 101 10.56 -9.96 -19.06
CA ASP A 101 10.78 -10.77 -17.84
C ASP A 101 9.46 -11.22 -17.21
N ILE A 102 8.41 -10.39 -17.36
CA ILE A 102 7.07 -10.63 -16.86
C ILE A 102 6.09 -10.53 -18.04
N ALA A 103 5.47 -11.65 -18.40
CA ALA A 103 4.54 -11.73 -19.53
C ALA A 103 3.18 -12.35 -19.16
N ASP A 104 3.09 -13.04 -18.03
CA ASP A 104 1.91 -13.79 -17.61
C ASP A 104 1.81 -13.88 -16.07
N ALA A 105 0.74 -14.50 -15.58
CA ALA A 105 0.51 -14.69 -14.14
C ALA A 105 1.62 -15.54 -13.46
N ALA A 106 2.20 -16.49 -14.18
CA ALA A 106 3.23 -17.37 -13.61
C ALA A 106 4.57 -16.63 -13.43
N SER A 107 4.99 -15.84 -14.42
CA SER A 107 6.18 -14.99 -14.34
C SER A 107 6.01 -13.86 -13.31
N LEU A 108 4.83 -13.22 -13.26
CA LEU A 108 4.50 -12.22 -12.24
C LEU A 108 4.61 -12.84 -10.82
N LYS A 109 4.01 -14.02 -10.61
CA LYS A 109 4.11 -14.71 -9.32
C LYS A 109 5.56 -14.99 -8.91
N ARG A 110 6.39 -15.52 -9.82
CA ARG A 110 7.81 -15.80 -9.54
C ARG A 110 8.57 -14.53 -9.18
N TRP A 111 8.35 -13.46 -9.93
CA TRP A 111 8.98 -12.16 -9.68
C TRP A 111 8.64 -11.62 -8.31
N LEU A 112 7.34 -11.59 -7.97
CA LEU A 112 6.88 -11.11 -6.66
C LEU A 112 7.35 -11.98 -5.52
N ALA A 113 7.41 -13.30 -5.70
CA ALA A 113 7.95 -14.20 -4.67
C ALA A 113 9.40 -13.85 -4.32
N VAL A 114 10.26 -13.55 -5.32
CA VAL A 114 11.63 -13.09 -5.09
C VAL A 114 11.68 -11.73 -4.41
N MET A 115 10.86 -10.77 -4.85
CA MET A 115 10.82 -9.44 -4.22
C MET A 115 10.41 -9.52 -2.74
N ILE A 116 9.48 -10.40 -2.40
CA ILE A 116 8.98 -10.58 -1.02
C ILE A 116 9.97 -11.39 -0.18
N ALA A 117 10.60 -12.42 -0.75
CA ALA A 117 11.48 -13.30 0.01
C ALA A 117 12.91 -12.74 0.13
N ASP A 118 13.47 -12.15 -0.93
CA ASP A 118 14.89 -11.83 -1.01
C ASP A 118 15.16 -10.43 -1.58
N GLY A 119 14.13 -9.60 -1.71
CA GLY A 119 14.23 -8.25 -2.27
C GLY A 119 13.74 -7.16 -1.34
N SER A 120 13.23 -6.09 -1.95
CA SER A 120 12.77 -4.90 -1.24
C SER A 120 11.67 -5.18 -0.21
N GLY A 121 10.76 -6.13 -0.48
CA GLY A 121 9.74 -6.53 0.49
C GLY A 121 10.33 -7.14 1.76
N PHE A 122 11.36 -8.00 1.61
CA PHE A 122 12.07 -8.57 2.76
C PHE A 122 12.81 -7.51 3.58
N CYS A 123 13.55 -6.62 2.92
CA CYS A 123 14.27 -5.53 3.59
C CYS A 123 13.31 -4.60 4.33
N ASP A 124 12.20 -4.23 3.70
CA ASP A 124 11.12 -3.44 4.31
C ASP A 124 10.57 -4.13 5.58
N ALA A 125 10.37 -5.46 5.53
CA ALA A 125 9.91 -6.22 6.68
C ALA A 125 10.90 -6.23 7.85
N VAL A 126 12.22 -6.27 7.57
CA VAL A 126 13.27 -6.14 8.60
C VAL A 126 13.22 -4.74 9.22
N PHE A 127 13.16 -3.67 8.43
CA PHE A 127 13.05 -2.31 8.95
C PHE A 127 11.78 -2.09 9.77
N PHE A 128 10.65 -2.62 9.31
CA PHE A 128 9.39 -2.61 10.07
C PHE A 128 9.59 -3.25 11.46
N ALA A 129 10.15 -4.45 11.51
CA ALA A 129 10.32 -5.20 12.76
C ALA A 129 11.26 -4.48 13.74
N HIS A 130 12.34 -3.87 13.26
CA HIS A 130 13.26 -3.09 14.10
C HIS A 130 12.63 -1.79 14.60
N ALA A 131 11.92 -1.04 13.75
CA ALA A 131 11.20 0.15 14.17
C ALA A 131 10.11 -0.15 15.22
N TYR A 132 9.37 -1.25 15.02
CA TYR A 132 8.39 -1.74 15.99
C TYR A 132 9.05 -2.02 17.36
N ARG A 133 10.18 -2.74 17.38
CA ARG A 133 10.88 -3.07 18.63
C ARG A 133 11.47 -1.85 19.32
N ALA A 134 12.04 -0.94 18.56
CA ALA A 134 12.58 0.31 19.12
C ALA A 134 11.49 1.09 19.90
N VAL A 135 10.27 1.17 19.36
CA VAL A 135 9.13 1.78 20.05
C VAL A 135 8.71 1.00 21.28
N THR A 136 8.58 -0.32 21.19
CA THR A 136 8.17 -1.15 22.34
C THR A 136 9.19 -1.16 23.47
N GLN A 137 10.47 -0.93 23.15
CA GLN A 137 11.58 -0.83 24.11
C GLN A 137 11.83 0.61 24.57
N SER A 138 11.12 1.59 24.01
CA SER A 138 11.34 3.03 24.25
C SER A 138 12.78 3.47 23.93
N ASP A 139 13.39 2.86 22.91
CA ASP A 139 14.77 3.15 22.47
C ASP A 139 14.76 4.10 21.26
N GLU A 140 14.84 5.40 21.54
CA GLU A 140 14.90 6.44 20.50
C GLU A 140 16.17 6.37 19.66
N GLY A 141 17.29 5.91 20.22
CA GLY A 141 18.55 5.73 19.49
C GLY A 141 18.43 4.64 18.44
N ALA A 142 17.84 3.49 18.79
CA ALA A 142 17.55 2.41 17.86
C ALA A 142 16.51 2.84 16.80
N LEU A 143 15.49 3.63 17.19
CA LEU A 143 14.50 4.14 16.24
C LEU A 143 15.15 5.08 15.21
N ARG A 144 16.04 5.97 15.64
CA ARG A 144 16.80 6.85 14.75
C ARG A 144 17.67 6.04 13.78
N ALA A 145 18.42 5.08 14.29
CA ALA A 145 19.31 4.25 13.49
C ALA A 145 18.57 3.48 12.39
N VAL A 146 17.41 2.88 12.71
CA VAL A 146 16.60 2.16 11.72
C VAL A 146 15.94 3.12 10.71
N ALA A 147 15.50 4.30 11.13
CA ALA A 147 14.90 5.29 10.23
C ALA A 147 15.92 5.81 9.20
N GLU A 148 17.11 6.17 9.65
CA GLU A 148 18.23 6.63 8.80
C GLU A 148 18.65 5.53 7.81
N LEU A 149 18.86 4.30 8.32
CA LEU A 149 19.27 3.19 7.47
C LEU A 149 18.20 2.85 6.43
N ALA A 150 16.93 2.76 6.82
CA ALA A 150 15.84 2.45 5.89
C ALA A 150 15.69 3.50 4.78
N ALA A 151 15.87 4.78 5.08
CA ALA A 151 15.85 5.84 4.09
C ALA A 151 17.04 5.74 3.11
N ALA A 152 18.23 5.37 3.59
CA ALA A 152 19.44 5.25 2.79
C ALA A 152 19.54 3.96 1.97
N PHE A 153 18.78 2.92 2.33
CA PHE A 153 18.94 1.54 1.81
C PHE A 153 18.31 1.31 0.43
N ALA A 154 17.62 2.30 -0.14
CA ALA A 154 16.94 2.14 -1.41
C ALA A 154 17.90 1.94 -2.59
N PRO A 155 17.74 0.90 -3.44
CA PRO A 155 18.68 0.58 -4.52
C PRO A 155 18.59 1.53 -5.72
N SER A 156 17.55 2.36 -5.81
CA SER A 156 17.34 3.33 -6.89
C SER A 156 16.75 4.63 -6.35
N LYS A 157 16.93 5.71 -7.13
CA LYS A 157 16.34 7.02 -6.80
C LYS A 157 14.81 6.95 -6.73
N GLU A 158 14.18 6.25 -7.66
CA GLU A 158 12.72 6.10 -7.68
C GLU A 158 12.23 5.31 -6.47
N ARG A 159 12.93 4.23 -6.06
CA ARG A 159 12.57 3.47 -4.86
C ARG A 159 12.72 4.31 -3.59
N HIS A 160 13.76 5.15 -3.53
CA HIS A 160 13.94 6.10 -2.43
C HIS A 160 12.77 7.09 -2.35
N LEU A 161 12.42 7.71 -3.49
CA LEU A 161 11.28 8.63 -3.58
C LEU A 161 9.96 7.96 -3.24
N GLU A 162 9.74 6.74 -3.72
CA GLU A 162 8.54 5.95 -3.43
C GLU A 162 8.38 5.73 -1.93
N THR A 163 9.37 5.10 -1.27
CA THR A 163 9.25 4.72 0.15
C THR A 163 9.14 5.94 1.07
N THR A 164 9.86 7.02 0.78
CA THR A 164 9.85 8.24 1.61
C THR A 164 8.59 9.07 1.38
N ALA A 165 8.07 9.18 0.15
CA ALA A 165 6.82 9.86 -0.14
C ALA A 165 5.62 9.14 0.49
N GLN A 166 5.56 7.81 0.37
CA GLN A 166 4.52 7.01 1.00
C GLN A 166 4.62 7.02 2.53
N GLY A 167 5.83 6.92 3.08
CA GLY A 167 6.06 6.97 4.52
C GLY A 167 5.64 8.30 5.13
N ARG A 168 5.98 9.41 4.47
CA ARG A 168 5.53 10.74 4.88
C ARG A 168 4.00 10.88 4.84
N ALA A 169 3.37 10.48 3.73
CA ALA A 169 1.92 10.56 3.59
C ALA A 169 1.21 9.67 4.62
N PHE A 170 1.76 8.47 4.90
CA PHE A 170 1.26 7.58 5.95
C PHE A 170 1.36 8.24 7.32
N LEU A 171 2.51 8.81 7.68
CA LEU A 171 2.74 9.47 8.95
C LEU A 171 1.78 10.63 9.16
N GLU A 172 1.60 11.51 8.16
CA GLU A 172 0.70 12.65 8.20
C GLU A 172 -0.76 12.20 8.40
N ALA A 173 -1.26 11.26 7.60
CA ALA A 173 -2.63 10.76 7.67
C ALA A 173 -2.91 10.02 8.99
N THR A 174 -1.94 9.18 9.44
CA THR A 174 -2.12 8.37 10.64
C THR A 174 -2.08 9.25 11.89
N ARG A 175 -1.19 10.24 11.97
CA ARG A 175 -1.18 11.20 13.09
C ARG A 175 -2.48 11.99 13.20
N ALA A 176 -3.07 12.37 12.08
CA ALA A 176 -4.32 13.11 12.07
C ALA A 176 -5.51 12.27 12.55
N ALA A 177 -5.57 10.98 12.19
CA ALA A 177 -6.74 10.13 12.45
C ALA A 177 -6.56 9.21 13.68
N TRP A 178 -5.33 8.74 13.93
CA TRP A 178 -4.95 7.84 15.02
C TRP A 178 -3.64 8.30 15.68
N PRO A 179 -3.64 9.42 16.40
CA PRO A 179 -2.43 9.96 17.03
C PRO A 179 -1.87 9.02 18.11
N THR A 180 -0.55 8.94 18.19
CA THR A 180 0.17 8.27 19.28
C THR A 180 1.52 8.97 19.52
N PRO A 181 2.05 9.00 20.75
CA PRO A 181 3.35 9.59 21.05
C PRO A 181 4.49 9.02 20.20
N ALA A 182 4.40 7.74 19.82
CA ALA A 182 5.41 7.10 18.98
C ALA A 182 5.53 7.75 17.58
N LEU A 183 4.41 8.18 16.99
CA LEU A 183 4.41 8.89 15.71
C LEU A 183 4.99 10.30 15.84
N ASP A 184 4.78 10.97 16.98
CA ASP A 184 5.38 12.28 17.23
C ASP A 184 6.90 12.17 17.44
N CYS A 185 7.35 11.13 18.13
CA CYS A 185 8.78 10.81 18.26
C CYS A 185 9.42 10.54 16.89
N LEU A 186 8.79 9.73 16.03
CA LEU A 186 9.28 9.47 14.68
C LEU A 186 9.39 10.74 13.84
N LEU A 187 8.42 11.64 13.95
CA LEU A 187 8.45 12.93 13.24
C LEU A 187 9.62 13.80 13.70
N ALA A 188 9.92 13.81 14.99
CA ALA A 188 11.05 14.58 15.56
C ALA A 188 12.42 14.03 15.12
N ILE A 189 12.51 12.74 14.79
CA ILE A 189 13.75 12.09 14.32
C ILE A 189 14.00 12.32 12.82
N GLY A 190 12.94 12.48 12.03
CA GLY A 190 12.94 12.23 10.57
C GLY A 190 13.32 13.43 9.68
N ASP A 191 14.45 14.12 9.90
CA ASP A 191 14.92 15.19 9.00
C ASP A 191 15.29 14.68 7.58
N GLY A 192 15.57 13.38 7.41
CA GLY A 192 16.01 12.75 6.16
C GLY A 192 14.92 12.04 5.35
N GLY A 193 13.67 12.12 5.78
CA GLY A 193 12.56 11.36 5.21
C GLY A 193 12.30 10.03 5.93
N VAL A 194 11.03 9.67 6.08
CA VAL A 194 10.60 8.45 6.78
C VAL A 194 10.19 7.41 5.75
N ALA A 195 10.88 6.26 5.74
CA ALA A 195 10.49 5.13 4.91
C ALA A 195 9.16 4.52 5.37
N LEU A 196 8.33 4.08 4.42
CA LEU A 196 7.00 3.51 4.71
C LEU A 196 7.03 2.37 5.75
N PRO A 197 7.92 1.36 5.65
CA PRO A 197 7.96 0.27 6.62
C PRO A 197 8.21 0.75 8.05
N VAL A 198 9.04 1.77 8.23
CA VAL A 198 9.33 2.37 9.54
C VAL A 198 8.08 3.05 10.09
N ALA A 199 7.39 3.87 9.27
CA ALA A 199 6.18 4.56 9.69
C ALA A 199 5.06 3.59 10.13
N VAL A 200 4.85 2.51 9.36
CA VAL A 200 3.83 1.50 9.66
C VAL A 200 4.24 0.67 10.89
N GLY A 201 5.51 0.34 11.04
CA GLY A 201 6.04 -0.37 12.21
C GLY A 201 5.86 0.42 13.50
N VAL A 202 6.19 1.71 13.49
CA VAL A 202 6.00 2.64 14.63
C VAL A 202 4.52 2.79 14.97
N ALA A 203 3.65 2.98 13.97
CA ALA A 203 2.21 3.07 14.19
C ALA A 203 1.65 1.79 14.82
N SER A 204 2.09 0.62 14.32
CA SER A 204 1.65 -0.68 14.85
C SER A 204 2.04 -0.86 16.30
N ALA A 205 3.30 -0.55 16.66
CA ALA A 205 3.79 -0.61 18.03
C ALA A 205 3.06 0.40 18.95
N GLY A 206 2.95 1.64 18.51
CA GLY A 206 2.29 2.72 19.29
C GLY A 206 0.81 2.44 19.56
N HIS A 207 0.17 1.60 18.77
CA HIS A 207 -1.21 1.16 18.95
C HIS A 207 -1.35 -0.23 19.57
N GLY A 208 -0.25 -0.85 20.02
CA GLY A 208 -0.28 -2.17 20.66
C GLY A 208 -0.73 -3.30 19.73
N ILE A 209 -0.56 -3.13 18.41
CA ILE A 209 -0.85 -4.20 17.44
C ILE A 209 0.31 -5.18 17.44
N ALA A 210 0.05 -6.47 17.61
CA ALA A 210 1.09 -7.49 17.66
C ALA A 210 1.95 -7.51 16.39
N LEU A 211 3.28 -7.70 16.54
CA LEU A 211 4.25 -7.61 15.44
C LEU A 211 3.96 -8.60 14.30
N ALA A 212 3.76 -9.87 14.64
CA ALA A 212 3.64 -10.92 13.62
C ALA A 212 2.44 -10.70 12.67
N PRO A 213 1.21 -10.46 13.14
CA PRO A 213 0.10 -10.15 12.23
C PRO A 213 0.26 -8.82 11.50
N ALA A 214 0.84 -7.77 12.15
CA ALA A 214 1.07 -6.49 11.49
C ALA A 214 2.07 -6.62 10.34
N LEU A 215 3.13 -7.37 10.52
CA LEU A 215 4.17 -7.60 9.52
C LEU A 215 3.66 -8.43 8.33
N ARG A 216 2.85 -9.48 8.61
CA ARG A 216 2.18 -10.25 7.55
C ARG A 216 1.21 -9.39 6.75
N ALA A 217 0.42 -8.55 7.42
CA ALA A 217 -0.50 -7.63 6.76
C ALA A 217 0.24 -6.59 5.88
N TYR A 218 1.38 -6.06 6.36
CA TYR A 218 2.22 -5.16 5.59
C TYR A 218 2.74 -5.82 4.30
N LEU A 219 3.32 -7.02 4.39
CA LEU A 219 3.82 -7.75 3.22
C LEU A 219 2.69 -8.17 2.27
N GLN A 220 1.51 -8.51 2.79
CA GLN A 220 0.34 -8.77 1.96
C GLN A 220 -0.09 -7.51 1.17
N ALA A 221 -0.11 -6.33 1.83
CA ALA A 221 -0.45 -5.08 1.16
C ALA A 221 0.59 -4.70 0.10
N PHE A 222 1.88 -4.91 0.37
CA PHE A 222 2.97 -4.78 -0.60
C PHE A 222 2.72 -5.69 -1.82
N ALA A 223 2.46 -6.98 -1.60
CA ALA A 223 2.14 -7.93 -2.67
C ALA A 223 0.90 -7.51 -3.47
N ALA A 224 -0.18 -7.11 -2.79
CA ALA A 224 -1.43 -6.71 -3.42
C ALA A 224 -1.27 -5.47 -4.31
N ASN A 225 -0.48 -4.47 -3.89
CA ASN A 225 -0.17 -3.30 -4.69
C ASN A 225 0.58 -3.68 -5.97
N LEU A 226 1.59 -4.53 -5.88
CA LEU A 226 2.39 -4.98 -7.03
C LEU A 226 1.60 -5.92 -7.96
N VAL A 227 0.73 -6.78 -7.44
CA VAL A 227 -0.22 -7.57 -8.26
C VAL A 227 -1.15 -6.62 -9.02
N SER A 228 -1.67 -5.57 -8.38
CA SER A 228 -2.50 -4.57 -9.04
C SER A 228 -1.74 -3.83 -10.15
N ALA A 229 -0.45 -3.53 -9.97
CA ALA A 229 0.40 -2.99 -11.03
C ALA A 229 0.55 -4.00 -12.19
N GLY A 230 0.85 -5.25 -11.90
CA GLY A 230 0.96 -6.32 -12.89
C GLY A 230 -0.31 -6.50 -13.73
N VAL A 231 -1.48 -6.51 -13.10
CA VAL A 231 -2.78 -6.62 -13.81
C VAL A 231 -3.04 -5.44 -14.77
N ARG A 232 -2.49 -4.26 -14.49
CA ARG A 232 -2.61 -3.09 -15.39
C ARG A 232 -1.62 -3.11 -16.54
N LEU A 233 -0.51 -3.84 -16.41
CA LEU A 233 0.60 -3.89 -17.39
C LEU A 233 0.55 -5.11 -18.30
N ILE A 234 -0.03 -6.20 -17.82
CA ILE A 234 -0.10 -7.48 -18.51
C ILE A 234 -1.58 -7.78 -18.82
N PRO A 235 -1.90 -8.52 -19.91
CA PRO A 235 -3.28 -8.88 -20.23
C PRO A 235 -3.84 -9.95 -19.27
N LEU A 236 -3.90 -9.63 -17.99
CA LEU A 236 -4.44 -10.48 -16.93
C LEU A 236 -5.82 -10.00 -16.48
N GLY A 237 -6.71 -10.95 -16.18
CA GLY A 237 -7.98 -10.66 -15.55
C GLY A 237 -7.80 -10.42 -14.03
N GLN A 238 -8.77 -9.75 -13.41
CA GLN A 238 -8.77 -9.52 -11.96
C GLN A 238 -8.71 -10.84 -11.17
N THR A 239 -9.37 -11.88 -11.66
CA THR A 239 -9.34 -13.22 -11.03
C THR A 239 -7.93 -13.84 -11.07
N ASP A 240 -7.16 -13.60 -12.14
CA ASP A 240 -5.78 -14.09 -12.22
C ASP A 240 -4.88 -13.35 -11.24
N GLY A 241 -5.09 -12.04 -11.06
CA GLY A 241 -4.44 -11.28 -10.01
C GLY A 241 -4.71 -11.86 -8.61
N GLN A 242 -5.98 -12.22 -8.31
CA GLN A 242 -6.32 -12.86 -7.03
C GLN A 242 -5.69 -14.24 -6.87
N ARG A 243 -5.58 -15.03 -7.94
CA ARG A 243 -4.86 -16.31 -7.90
C ARG A 243 -3.37 -16.15 -7.62
N VAL A 244 -2.74 -15.11 -8.20
CA VAL A 244 -1.34 -14.77 -7.90
C VAL A 244 -1.18 -14.39 -6.45
N LEU A 245 -2.04 -13.50 -5.92
CA LEU A 245 -2.00 -13.06 -4.53
C LEU A 245 -2.18 -14.23 -3.56
N ALA A 246 -3.17 -15.10 -3.77
CA ALA A 246 -3.39 -16.28 -2.97
C ALA A 246 -2.19 -17.25 -2.97
N ALA A 247 -1.54 -17.41 -4.13
CA ALA A 247 -0.35 -18.26 -4.25
C ALA A 247 0.90 -17.69 -3.56
N LEU A 248 0.92 -16.41 -3.18
CA LEU A 248 2.01 -15.74 -2.44
C LEU A 248 1.83 -15.82 -0.92
N GLU A 249 0.70 -16.29 -0.40
CA GLU A 249 0.39 -16.29 1.02
C GLU A 249 1.49 -16.97 1.87
N HIS A 250 1.95 -18.15 1.46
CA HIS A 250 3.00 -18.87 2.16
C HIS A 250 4.36 -18.16 2.11
N VAL A 251 4.67 -17.44 0.99
CA VAL A 251 5.90 -16.65 0.86
C VAL A 251 5.85 -15.48 1.82
N VAL A 252 4.71 -14.77 1.89
CA VAL A 252 4.48 -13.67 2.84
C VAL A 252 4.66 -14.13 4.28
N ALA A 253 4.05 -15.26 4.66
CA ALA A 253 4.15 -15.78 6.01
C ALA A 253 5.60 -16.14 6.40
N ALA A 254 6.30 -16.88 5.54
CA ALA A 254 7.69 -17.28 5.76
C ALA A 254 8.65 -16.08 5.80
N SER A 255 8.44 -15.08 4.92
CA SER A 255 9.26 -13.87 4.88
C SER A 255 9.06 -13.00 6.11
N ALA A 256 7.82 -12.85 6.59
CA ALA A 256 7.52 -12.11 7.82
C ALA A 256 8.19 -12.77 9.04
N GLU A 257 8.12 -14.07 9.15
CA GLU A 257 8.77 -14.83 10.23
C GLU A 257 10.30 -14.66 10.19
N ARG A 258 10.91 -14.88 9.04
CA ARG A 258 12.36 -14.72 8.84
C ARG A 258 12.83 -13.31 9.14
N ALA A 259 12.17 -12.29 8.59
CA ALA A 259 12.50 -10.88 8.79
C ALA A 259 12.45 -10.46 10.26
N SER A 260 11.54 -11.05 11.03
CA SER A 260 11.45 -10.77 12.46
C SER A 260 12.67 -11.26 13.26
N GLY A 261 13.49 -12.16 12.75
CA GLY A 261 14.66 -12.71 13.43
C GLY A 261 16.00 -12.12 12.98
N ILE A 262 16.05 -11.34 11.89
CA ILE A 262 17.30 -10.79 11.32
C ILE A 262 17.78 -9.59 12.13
N ALA A 263 19.10 -9.52 12.38
CA ALA A 263 19.72 -8.34 12.97
C ALA A 263 19.75 -7.18 11.96
N LEU A 264 19.67 -5.94 12.44
CA LEU A 264 19.64 -4.76 11.55
C LEU A 264 20.89 -4.66 10.67
N GLY A 265 22.05 -5.02 11.19
CA GLY A 265 23.31 -5.03 10.44
C GLY A 265 23.43 -6.16 9.40
N GLU A 266 22.50 -7.11 9.39
CA GLU A 266 22.46 -8.22 8.42
C GLU A 266 21.37 -8.01 7.35
N VAL A 267 20.68 -6.85 7.36
CA VAL A 267 19.70 -6.54 6.34
C VAL A 267 20.36 -6.52 4.96
N GLY A 268 19.77 -7.23 4.03
CA GLY A 268 20.26 -7.32 2.65
C GLY A 268 19.25 -7.99 1.73
N GLY A 269 19.37 -7.68 0.44
CA GLY A 269 18.56 -8.27 -0.62
C GLY A 269 19.43 -8.93 -1.69
N ALA A 270 18.86 -9.93 -2.38
CA ALA A 270 19.48 -10.62 -3.50
C ALA A 270 18.58 -10.63 -4.76
N ALA A 271 17.59 -9.76 -4.81
CA ALA A 271 16.68 -9.63 -5.95
C ALA A 271 17.28 -8.73 -7.06
N PHE A 272 18.53 -8.97 -7.44
CA PHE A 272 19.31 -8.12 -8.36
C PHE A 272 18.59 -7.77 -9.67
N ARG A 273 17.81 -8.70 -10.23
CA ARG A 273 17.06 -8.41 -11.45
C ARG A 273 15.95 -7.40 -11.22
N ALA A 274 15.30 -7.44 -10.06
CA ALA A 274 14.28 -6.46 -9.67
C ALA A 274 14.90 -5.08 -9.38
N ASP A 275 16.06 -5.05 -8.72
CA ASP A 275 16.79 -3.80 -8.47
C ASP A 275 17.24 -3.15 -9.80
N ILE A 276 17.77 -3.94 -10.73
CA ILE A 276 18.14 -3.47 -12.08
C ILE A 276 16.89 -2.96 -12.82
N ALA A 277 15.73 -3.63 -12.70
CA ALA A 277 14.48 -3.20 -13.30
C ALA A 277 14.06 -1.81 -12.78
N GLY A 278 14.13 -1.59 -11.46
CA GLY A 278 13.89 -0.28 -10.85
C GLY A 278 14.83 0.81 -11.37
N MET A 279 16.15 0.51 -11.46
CA MET A 279 17.12 1.46 -12.01
C MET A 279 16.88 1.76 -13.50
N ARG A 280 16.47 0.78 -14.28
CA ARG A 280 16.16 0.94 -15.71
C ARG A 280 14.88 1.71 -15.95
N HIS A 281 13.92 1.55 -15.06
CA HIS A 281 12.67 2.31 -15.10
C HIS A 281 12.93 3.83 -15.02
N GLU A 282 13.96 4.28 -14.31
CA GLU A 282 14.32 5.71 -14.23
C GLU A 282 14.55 6.38 -15.59
N SER A 283 15.02 5.61 -16.59
CA SER A 283 15.29 6.09 -17.95
C SER A 283 14.26 5.67 -18.98
N GLN A 284 13.18 4.99 -18.59
CA GLN A 284 12.12 4.56 -19.49
C GLN A 284 11.31 5.75 -20.00
N HIS A 285 11.15 5.86 -21.34
CA HIS A 285 10.53 7.05 -21.95
C HIS A 285 9.01 7.08 -21.78
N THR A 286 8.34 5.94 -22.00
CA THR A 286 6.88 5.83 -21.83
C THR A 286 6.60 5.13 -20.53
N ARG A 287 5.95 5.82 -19.60
CA ARG A 287 5.67 5.29 -18.26
C ARG A 287 4.23 5.51 -17.85
N LEU A 288 3.62 4.48 -17.31
CA LEU A 288 2.31 4.54 -16.65
C LEU A 288 2.49 4.82 -15.15
N PHE A 289 3.60 4.34 -14.57
CA PHE A 289 3.92 4.44 -13.15
C PHE A 289 5.04 5.43 -12.87
N ARG A 290 5.21 5.76 -11.60
CA ARG A 290 6.28 6.65 -11.11
C ARG A 290 7.57 5.93 -10.77
N SER A 291 7.48 4.60 -10.50
CA SER A 291 8.63 3.72 -10.26
C SER A 291 8.37 2.29 -10.77
#